data_e5e4486c8792fae6eea31f1c9790923e
#
_entry.id   e5e4486c8792fae6eea31f1c9790923e
#
_cell.length_a   1.000
_cell.length_b   1.000
_cell.length_c   1.000
_cell.angle_alpha   90.00
_cell.angle_beta   90.00
_cell.angle_gamma   90.00
#
_symmetry.space_group_name_H-M   'P 1'
#
loop_
_entity.id
_entity.type
_entity.pdbx_description
1 polymer ?
#
loop_
_entity_poly.entity_id
_entity_poly.type
_entity_poly.pdbx_seq_one_letter_code
_entity_poly.pdbx_strand_id
1 'polypeptide(L)'
;MSAEQPMRVVVAGAGVAGLEAALALRELAGDLVAVELVAPESEFRYRPLSVAEPYGYGEMRRFPLDRLVEAAGATLRTGSVSELDADAKEVTLTDGTTIGYDTLLVATGVGTPEAVPGALTFGGAGEREAIGALLDRAKAGEVKRIVFTRPPTPLWPLPLYELAFQTAERLTDELARGVQIVVATPEPAPLDLFGRAASDEIARLLEIRSIEFRPHVGPLRWEDGALHVAPGGSLAADAVVSLPRLVGEPIEGLPQDDSGFVATDELGWVLGLSDVYAAGDITDFPVKQGGIAAEQADTVATAIAADAGGGRPPADLRARSAGPVADRDVSPLPPERA
;
A
#
# COMPACT_ATOMS: atom_id res chain seq x y z
N MET A 1 4.06 10.18 -45.65
CA MET A 1 4.65 9.70 -44.38
C MET A 1 3.52 8.92 -43.70
N SER A 2 3.69 7.62 -43.55
CA SER A 2 2.73 6.81 -42.77
C SER A 2 2.80 7.31 -41.34
N ALA A 3 1.71 7.74 -40.73
CA ALA A 3 1.70 8.03 -39.30
C ALA A 3 2.08 6.72 -38.58
N GLU A 4 3.15 6.73 -37.85
CA GLU A 4 3.56 5.62 -37.00
C GLU A 4 2.44 5.41 -35.99
N GLN A 5 2.00 4.18 -35.80
CA GLN A 5 0.93 3.92 -34.82
C GLN A 5 1.47 4.18 -33.42
N PRO A 6 0.67 4.82 -32.54
CA PRO A 6 1.11 5.07 -31.17
C PRO A 6 1.40 3.73 -30.45
N MET A 7 2.42 3.72 -29.60
CA MET A 7 2.76 2.58 -28.77
C MET A 7 1.62 2.31 -27.76
N ARG A 8 1.11 1.08 -27.75
CA ARG A 8 0.01 0.69 -26.85
C ARG A 8 0.55 0.41 -25.46
N VAL A 9 0.17 1.26 -24.50
CA VAL A 9 0.52 1.09 -23.10
C VAL A 9 -0.71 0.63 -22.33
N VAL A 10 -0.66 -0.59 -21.80
CA VAL A 10 -1.70 -1.10 -20.89
C VAL A 10 -1.25 -0.85 -19.46
N VAL A 11 -2.10 -0.22 -18.65
CA VAL A 11 -1.88 0.03 -17.24
C VAL A 11 -2.87 -0.80 -16.44
N ALA A 12 -2.40 -1.86 -15.78
CA ALA A 12 -3.19 -2.72 -14.93
C ALA A 12 -3.34 -2.11 -13.54
N GLY A 13 -4.48 -1.48 -13.27
CA GLY A 13 -4.80 -0.78 -12.02
C GLY A 13 -4.92 0.73 -12.19
N ALA A 14 -5.94 1.31 -11.56
CA ALA A 14 -6.21 2.74 -11.56
C ALA A 14 -6.15 3.35 -10.14
N GLY A 15 -5.20 2.87 -9.34
CA GLY A 15 -4.80 3.49 -8.08
C GLY A 15 -3.90 4.71 -8.30
N VAL A 16 -3.20 5.16 -7.25
CA VAL A 16 -2.29 6.32 -7.32
C VAL A 16 -1.26 6.10 -8.43
N ALA A 17 -0.54 4.97 -8.42
CA ALA A 17 0.52 4.73 -9.41
C ALA A 17 0.00 4.70 -10.85
N GLY A 18 -1.14 4.02 -11.11
CA GLY A 18 -1.70 3.94 -12.45
C GLY A 18 -2.19 5.27 -13.00
N LEU A 19 -2.86 6.08 -12.18
CA LEU A 19 -3.35 7.40 -12.58
C LEU A 19 -2.20 8.40 -12.78
N GLU A 20 -1.22 8.44 -11.87
CA GLU A 20 -0.04 9.30 -12.00
C GLU A 20 0.77 8.92 -13.24
N ALA A 21 0.98 7.63 -13.51
CA ALA A 21 1.66 7.19 -14.72
C ALA A 21 0.93 7.61 -16.00
N ALA A 22 -0.41 7.51 -16.04
CA ALA A 22 -1.19 7.95 -17.18
C ALA A 22 -1.09 9.47 -17.40
N LEU A 23 -1.15 10.26 -16.33
CA LEU A 23 -0.95 11.72 -16.39
C LEU A 23 0.45 12.09 -16.88
N ALA A 24 1.48 11.44 -16.33
CA ALA A 24 2.86 11.67 -16.72
C ALA A 24 3.13 11.26 -18.18
N LEU A 25 2.59 10.12 -18.64
CA LEU A 25 2.70 9.67 -20.03
C LEU A 25 2.04 10.66 -20.99
N ARG A 26 0.88 11.22 -20.65
CA ARG A 26 0.24 12.27 -21.44
C ARG A 26 1.15 13.49 -21.60
N GLU A 27 1.81 13.92 -20.52
CA GLU A 27 2.68 15.09 -20.55
C GLU A 27 3.99 14.82 -21.31
N LEU A 28 4.60 13.65 -21.09
CA LEU A 28 5.94 13.32 -21.60
C LEU A 28 5.92 12.77 -23.02
N ALA A 29 4.93 11.99 -23.39
CA ALA A 29 4.87 11.27 -24.67
C ALA A 29 3.71 11.75 -25.59
N GLY A 30 2.64 12.34 -25.04
CA GLY A 30 1.51 12.84 -25.85
C GLY A 30 0.95 11.78 -26.78
N ASP A 31 0.87 12.11 -28.07
CA ASP A 31 0.33 11.24 -29.11
C ASP A 31 1.23 10.06 -29.52
N LEU A 32 2.44 9.95 -28.95
CA LEU A 32 3.35 8.82 -29.19
C LEU A 32 2.88 7.54 -28.49
N VAL A 33 2.02 7.66 -27.48
CA VAL A 33 1.47 6.53 -26.71
C VAL A 33 -0.06 6.55 -26.72
N ALA A 34 -0.66 5.36 -26.73
CA ALA A 34 -2.09 5.16 -26.50
C ALA A 34 -2.23 4.38 -25.19
N VAL A 35 -2.73 5.06 -24.15
CA VAL A 35 -2.82 4.49 -22.79
C VAL A 35 -4.22 3.92 -22.55
N GLU A 36 -4.30 2.64 -22.16
CA GLU A 36 -5.52 1.98 -21.69
C GLU A 36 -5.33 1.53 -20.24
N LEU A 37 -6.14 2.10 -19.32
CA LEU A 37 -6.18 1.66 -17.92
C LEU A 37 -7.22 0.54 -17.77
N VAL A 38 -6.83 -0.50 -17.03
CA VAL A 38 -7.70 -1.62 -16.68
C VAL A 38 -7.94 -1.61 -15.18
N ALA A 39 -9.19 -1.46 -14.74
CA ALA A 39 -9.54 -1.46 -13.31
C ALA A 39 -10.95 -1.99 -13.09
N PRO A 40 -11.21 -2.74 -12.00
CA PRO A 40 -12.57 -3.22 -11.69
C PRO A 40 -13.43 -2.13 -11.04
N GLU A 41 -12.83 -1.11 -10.43
CA GLU A 41 -13.54 -0.06 -9.71
C GLU A 41 -14.08 1.01 -10.67
N SER A 42 -15.18 1.64 -10.27
CA SER A 42 -15.74 2.82 -10.94
C SER A 42 -15.29 4.15 -10.32
N GLU A 43 -14.64 4.09 -9.14
CA GLU A 43 -14.23 5.26 -8.36
C GLU A 43 -12.79 5.12 -7.85
N PHE A 44 -12.03 6.20 -7.98
CA PHE A 44 -10.77 6.37 -7.25
C PHE A 44 -11.04 6.83 -5.82
N ARG A 45 -10.45 6.14 -4.85
CA ARG A 45 -10.58 6.43 -3.41
C ARG A 45 -9.31 7.08 -2.89
N TYR A 46 -9.42 8.35 -2.50
CA TYR A 46 -8.31 9.09 -1.90
C TYR A 46 -8.22 8.77 -0.40
N ARG A 47 -7.41 7.78 -0.06
CA ARG A 47 -7.34 7.15 1.27
C ARG A 47 -6.71 7.97 2.42
N PRO A 48 -5.89 9.02 2.23
CA PRO A 48 -5.22 9.70 3.36
C PRO A 48 -6.15 10.16 4.50
N LEU A 49 -7.43 10.43 4.20
CA LEU A 49 -8.41 10.83 5.22
C LEU A 49 -9.19 9.65 5.82
N SER A 50 -8.96 8.41 5.39
CA SER A 50 -9.69 7.24 5.91
C SER A 50 -9.48 7.03 7.41
N VAL A 51 -8.29 7.35 7.93
CA VAL A 51 -7.99 7.25 9.37
C VAL A 51 -8.82 8.22 10.21
N ALA A 52 -9.35 9.31 9.65
CA ALA A 52 -10.13 10.31 10.33
C ALA A 52 -11.66 10.02 10.31
N GLU A 53 -12.11 9.17 9.36
CA GLU A 53 -13.54 8.89 9.18
C GLU A 53 -14.21 8.26 10.40
N PRO A 54 -13.62 7.24 11.09
CA PRO A 54 -14.25 6.63 12.25
C PRO A 54 -14.51 7.60 13.40
N TYR A 55 -13.74 8.68 13.46
CA TYR A 55 -13.83 9.70 14.52
C TYR A 55 -14.66 10.93 14.14
N GLY A 56 -15.11 11.01 12.88
CA GLY A 56 -15.86 12.17 12.37
C GLY A 56 -14.99 13.39 12.12
N TYR A 57 -13.66 13.26 12.03
CA TYR A 57 -12.73 14.34 11.77
C TYR A 57 -12.42 14.57 10.28
N GLY A 58 -12.92 13.69 9.41
CA GLY A 58 -12.76 13.79 7.97
C GLY A 58 -13.61 12.77 7.24
N GLU A 59 -13.62 12.87 5.92
CA GLU A 59 -14.24 11.91 5.01
C GLU A 59 -13.26 11.54 3.89
N MET A 60 -13.21 10.25 3.56
CA MET A 60 -12.47 9.77 2.40
C MET A 60 -13.14 10.28 1.12
N ARG A 61 -12.37 10.98 0.29
CA ARG A 61 -12.86 11.50 -0.97
C ARG A 61 -12.92 10.40 -2.02
N ARG A 62 -13.98 10.42 -2.83
CA ARG A 62 -14.19 9.52 -3.96
C ARG A 62 -14.37 10.33 -5.23
N PHE A 63 -13.75 9.89 -6.29
CA PHE A 63 -13.78 10.55 -7.58
C PHE A 63 -14.18 9.55 -8.66
N PRO A 64 -15.14 9.88 -9.54
CA PRO A 64 -15.47 9.04 -10.69
C PRO A 64 -14.23 8.77 -11.53
N LEU A 65 -13.91 7.49 -11.73
CA LEU A 65 -12.66 7.08 -12.37
C LEU A 65 -12.63 7.42 -13.86
N ASP A 66 -13.76 7.32 -14.54
CA ASP A 66 -13.92 7.69 -15.95
C ASP A 66 -13.44 9.12 -16.23
N ARG A 67 -13.79 10.07 -15.35
CA ARG A 67 -13.37 11.47 -15.48
C ARG A 67 -11.88 11.68 -15.28
N LEU A 68 -11.28 10.94 -14.34
CA LEU A 68 -9.84 11.04 -14.09
C LEU A 68 -9.05 10.46 -15.26
N VAL A 69 -9.50 9.33 -15.80
CA VAL A 69 -8.87 8.67 -16.94
C VAL A 69 -9.02 9.51 -18.22
N GLU A 70 -10.20 10.10 -18.47
CA GLU A 70 -10.42 11.04 -19.55
C GLU A 70 -9.48 12.27 -19.43
N ALA A 71 -9.37 12.83 -18.22
CA ALA A 71 -8.47 13.96 -17.95
C ALA A 71 -6.99 13.57 -18.17
N ALA A 72 -6.61 12.33 -17.98
CA ALA A 72 -5.28 11.81 -18.33
C ALA A 72 -5.11 11.53 -19.84
N GLY A 73 -6.15 11.71 -20.66
CA GLY A 73 -6.12 11.42 -22.10
C GLY A 73 -6.03 9.92 -22.41
N ALA A 74 -6.44 9.08 -21.48
CA ALA A 74 -6.41 7.63 -21.56
C ALA A 74 -7.83 7.04 -21.76
N THR A 75 -7.91 5.75 -22.00
CA THR A 75 -9.17 5.00 -22.03
C THR A 75 -9.30 4.11 -20.80
N LEU A 76 -10.53 3.91 -20.31
CA LEU A 76 -10.80 3.03 -19.18
C LEU A 76 -11.48 1.75 -19.65
N ARG A 77 -10.92 0.61 -19.26
CA ARG A 77 -11.55 -0.70 -19.42
C ARG A 77 -11.89 -1.26 -18.03
N THR A 78 -13.15 -1.59 -17.81
CA THR A 78 -13.56 -2.26 -16.57
C THR A 78 -13.14 -3.72 -16.60
N GLY A 79 -12.40 -4.17 -15.57
CA GLY A 79 -11.96 -5.56 -15.42
C GLY A 79 -10.72 -5.65 -14.53
N SER A 80 -10.35 -6.88 -14.17
CA SER A 80 -9.14 -7.18 -13.43
C SER A 80 -8.25 -8.09 -14.27
N VAL A 81 -6.96 -7.79 -14.33
CA VAL A 81 -5.97 -8.66 -14.99
C VAL A 81 -5.76 -9.90 -14.11
N SER A 82 -5.85 -11.08 -14.71
CA SER A 82 -5.66 -12.38 -14.04
C SER A 82 -4.47 -13.16 -14.57
N GLU A 83 -4.02 -12.90 -15.82
CA GLU A 83 -2.95 -13.62 -16.47
C GLU A 83 -2.13 -12.67 -17.37
N LEU A 84 -0.84 -12.92 -17.44
CA LEU A 84 0.13 -12.26 -18.31
C LEU A 84 0.81 -13.32 -19.20
N ASP A 85 0.67 -13.18 -20.52
CA ASP A 85 1.52 -13.85 -21.51
C ASP A 85 2.54 -12.83 -22.03
N ALA A 86 3.73 -12.84 -21.45
CA ALA A 86 4.79 -11.88 -21.80
C ALA A 86 5.38 -12.14 -23.20
N ASP A 87 5.37 -13.38 -23.67
CA ASP A 87 5.87 -13.76 -25.00
C ASP A 87 4.91 -13.30 -26.10
N ALA A 88 3.61 -13.47 -25.88
CA ALA A 88 2.57 -12.98 -26.77
C ALA A 88 2.31 -11.47 -26.63
N LYS A 89 2.80 -10.84 -25.57
CA LYS A 89 2.48 -9.47 -25.16
C LYS A 89 0.97 -9.25 -24.99
N GLU A 90 0.37 -10.10 -24.22
CA GLU A 90 -1.08 -10.09 -23.94
C GLU A 90 -1.35 -10.20 -22.43
N VAL A 91 -2.40 -9.53 -21.96
CA VAL A 91 -2.98 -9.75 -20.65
C VAL A 91 -4.39 -10.28 -20.79
N THR A 92 -4.76 -11.24 -19.95
CA THR A 92 -6.11 -11.78 -19.87
C THR A 92 -6.82 -11.25 -18.62
N LEU A 93 -8.04 -10.79 -18.81
CA LEU A 93 -8.89 -10.33 -17.71
C LEU A 93 -9.64 -11.53 -17.09
N THR A 94 -10.19 -11.32 -15.89
CA THR A 94 -10.97 -12.34 -15.16
C THR A 94 -12.24 -12.81 -15.91
N ASP A 95 -12.72 -12.05 -16.88
CA ASP A 95 -13.85 -12.42 -17.75
C ASP A 95 -13.43 -13.17 -19.03
N GLY A 96 -12.13 -13.43 -19.20
CA GLY A 96 -11.54 -14.11 -20.37
C GLY A 96 -11.20 -13.16 -21.53
N THR A 97 -11.44 -11.87 -21.41
CA THR A 97 -11.05 -10.89 -22.44
C THR A 97 -9.53 -10.75 -22.48
N THR A 98 -8.95 -10.83 -23.69
CA THR A 98 -7.50 -10.65 -23.91
C THR A 98 -7.23 -9.25 -24.47
N ILE A 99 -6.17 -8.59 -24.00
CA ILE A 99 -5.73 -7.27 -24.43
C ILE A 99 -4.24 -7.34 -24.78
N GLY A 100 -3.92 -7.03 -26.04
CA GLY A 100 -2.53 -6.94 -26.49
C GLY A 100 -1.91 -5.58 -26.13
N TYR A 101 -0.63 -5.57 -25.78
CA TYR A 101 0.14 -4.37 -25.45
C TYR A 101 1.49 -4.33 -26.19
N ASP A 102 2.08 -3.15 -26.28
CA ASP A 102 3.49 -2.98 -26.63
C ASP A 102 4.33 -2.84 -25.36
N THR A 103 3.76 -2.17 -24.33
CA THR A 103 4.32 -2.04 -22.97
C THR A 103 3.21 -2.21 -21.93
N LEU A 104 3.50 -2.93 -20.85
CA LEU A 104 2.61 -3.15 -19.70
C LEU A 104 3.16 -2.46 -18.45
N LEU A 105 2.31 -1.72 -17.73
CA LEU A 105 2.57 -1.27 -16.37
C LEU A 105 1.62 -1.97 -15.40
N VAL A 106 2.16 -2.76 -14.47
CA VAL A 106 1.42 -3.38 -13.38
C VAL A 106 1.35 -2.42 -12.19
N ALA A 107 0.17 -1.90 -11.89
CA ALA A 107 -0.11 -0.93 -10.82
C ALA A 107 -1.36 -1.32 -10.02
N THR A 108 -1.58 -2.63 -9.84
CA THR A 108 -2.78 -3.23 -9.22
C THR A 108 -2.92 -2.94 -7.73
N GLY A 109 -1.84 -2.46 -7.11
CA GLY A 109 -1.83 -2.26 -5.66
C GLY A 109 -1.83 -3.60 -4.90
N VAL A 110 -2.47 -3.60 -3.73
CA VAL A 110 -2.48 -4.76 -2.81
C VAL A 110 -3.84 -4.98 -2.18
N GLY A 111 -4.14 -6.25 -1.90
CA GLY A 111 -5.21 -6.64 -1.00
C GLY A 111 -4.83 -6.41 0.47
N THR A 112 -5.85 -6.31 1.33
CA THR A 112 -5.71 -5.98 2.75
C THR A 112 -6.37 -7.03 3.66
N PRO A 113 -5.97 -8.32 3.58
CA PRO A 113 -6.53 -9.35 4.45
C PRO A 113 -6.21 -9.10 5.93
N GLU A 114 -7.02 -9.70 6.78
CA GLU A 114 -6.80 -9.71 8.22
C GLU A 114 -5.38 -10.19 8.56
N ALA A 115 -4.68 -9.42 9.40
CA ALA A 115 -3.34 -9.76 9.83
C ALA A 115 -3.29 -10.47 11.18
N VAL A 116 -4.23 -10.14 12.07
CA VAL A 116 -4.32 -10.65 13.45
C VAL A 116 -5.71 -11.22 13.65
N PRO A 117 -5.88 -12.55 13.58
CA PRO A 117 -7.16 -13.20 13.78
C PRO A 117 -7.87 -12.74 15.06
N GLY A 118 -9.14 -12.38 14.90
CA GLY A 118 -9.98 -11.86 15.98
C GLY A 118 -9.89 -10.37 16.23
N ALA A 119 -8.84 -9.68 15.78
CA ALA A 119 -8.69 -8.23 15.92
C ALA A 119 -9.54 -7.47 14.88
N LEU A 120 -9.86 -6.23 15.20
CA LEU A 120 -10.47 -5.31 14.27
C LEU A 120 -9.41 -4.85 13.27
N THR A 121 -9.61 -5.11 11.98
CA THR A 121 -8.65 -4.75 10.94
C THR A 121 -9.01 -3.39 10.33
N PHE A 122 -8.08 -2.43 10.40
CA PHE A 122 -8.19 -1.14 9.72
C PHE A 122 -7.87 -1.30 8.23
N GLY A 123 -8.70 -0.74 7.36
CA GLY A 123 -8.62 -0.93 5.90
C GLY A 123 -9.53 -2.04 5.38
N GLY A 124 -10.26 -2.73 6.29
CA GLY A 124 -11.25 -3.75 5.95
C GLY A 124 -12.66 -3.19 5.74
N ALA A 125 -13.55 -4.05 5.26
CA ALA A 125 -14.96 -3.68 5.11
C ALA A 125 -15.60 -3.42 6.50
N GLY A 126 -16.36 -2.32 6.63
CA GLY A 126 -17.08 -1.99 7.87
C GLY A 126 -16.20 -1.45 9.00
N GLU A 127 -14.96 -1.08 8.73
CA GLU A 127 -14.01 -0.58 9.74
C GLU A 127 -14.51 0.64 10.50
N ARG A 128 -15.16 1.58 9.80
CA ARG A 128 -15.71 2.80 10.39
C ARG A 128 -16.75 2.49 11.46
N GLU A 129 -17.71 1.63 11.14
CA GLU A 129 -18.76 1.20 12.05
C GLU A 129 -18.19 0.41 13.22
N ALA A 130 -17.19 -0.44 12.96
CA ALA A 130 -16.56 -1.27 13.98
C ALA A 130 -15.72 -0.43 14.97
N ILE A 131 -14.97 0.56 14.50
CA ILE A 131 -14.24 1.51 15.36
C ILE A 131 -15.23 2.40 16.12
N GLY A 132 -16.30 2.87 15.47
CA GLY A 132 -17.37 3.61 16.15
C GLY A 132 -17.99 2.83 17.29
N ALA A 133 -18.36 1.57 17.06
CA ALA A 133 -18.90 0.68 18.10
C ALA A 133 -17.87 0.40 19.22
N LEU A 134 -16.58 0.30 18.90
CA LEU A 134 -15.52 0.18 19.90
C LEU A 134 -15.45 1.41 20.81
N LEU A 135 -15.52 2.61 20.23
CA LEU A 135 -15.52 3.87 20.98
C LEU A 135 -16.75 3.98 21.90
N ASP A 136 -17.95 3.59 21.44
CA ASP A 136 -19.17 3.59 22.25
C ASP A 136 -19.07 2.61 23.43
N ARG A 137 -18.50 1.42 23.23
CA ARG A 137 -18.25 0.44 24.30
C ARG A 137 -17.21 0.95 25.30
N ALA A 138 -16.16 1.63 24.83
CA ALA A 138 -15.16 2.24 25.69
C ALA A 138 -15.78 3.35 26.55
N LYS A 139 -16.66 4.16 25.99
CA LYS A 139 -17.42 5.20 26.67
C LYS A 139 -18.40 4.61 27.71
N ALA A 140 -19.02 3.48 27.41
CA ALA A 140 -19.87 2.74 28.36
C ALA A 140 -19.08 2.07 29.50
N GLY A 141 -17.74 2.08 29.44
CA GLY A 141 -16.86 1.44 30.44
C GLY A 141 -16.72 -0.08 30.28
N GLU A 142 -17.19 -0.63 29.17
CA GLU A 142 -17.08 -2.05 28.83
C GLU A 142 -15.69 -2.42 28.31
N VAL A 143 -14.98 -1.47 27.72
CA VAL A 143 -13.61 -1.59 27.20
C VAL A 143 -12.72 -0.67 28.01
N LYS A 144 -11.69 -1.23 28.62
CA LYS A 144 -10.73 -0.52 29.48
C LYS A 144 -9.31 -0.55 28.95
N ARG A 145 -9.03 -1.45 28.01
CA ARG A 145 -7.70 -1.55 27.38
C ARG A 145 -7.82 -1.85 25.89
N ILE A 146 -7.36 -0.91 25.08
CA ILE A 146 -7.31 -1.02 23.61
C ILE A 146 -5.85 -1.14 23.18
N VAL A 147 -5.54 -2.18 22.41
CA VAL A 147 -4.21 -2.38 21.83
C VAL A 147 -4.25 -2.11 20.34
N PHE A 148 -3.44 -1.18 19.88
CA PHE A 148 -3.16 -0.93 18.46
C PHE A 148 -1.90 -1.68 18.06
N THR A 149 -1.95 -2.42 16.95
CA THR A 149 -0.85 -3.27 16.51
C THR A 149 -0.75 -3.35 14.98
N ARG A 150 0.34 -3.94 14.50
CA ARG A 150 0.58 -4.19 13.08
C ARG A 150 1.37 -5.48 12.87
N PRO A 151 1.19 -6.17 11.73
CA PRO A 151 2.06 -7.31 11.40
C PRO A 151 3.50 -6.84 11.12
N PRO A 152 4.49 -7.77 11.23
CA PRO A 152 5.89 -7.50 10.89
C PRO A 152 6.15 -7.60 9.37
N THR A 153 5.24 -7.09 8.54
CA THR A 153 5.31 -7.14 7.08
C THR A 153 5.50 -5.74 6.50
N PRO A 154 5.94 -5.60 5.23
CA PRO A 154 5.99 -4.32 4.56
C PRO A 154 4.64 -3.61 4.61
N LEU A 155 4.63 -2.34 5.01
CA LEU A 155 3.44 -1.50 5.04
C LEU A 155 3.80 -0.03 5.33
N TRP A 156 2.79 0.84 5.39
CA TRP A 156 2.89 2.20 5.87
C TRP A 156 2.43 2.27 7.34
N PRO A 157 3.35 2.46 8.33
CA PRO A 157 3.01 2.33 9.76
C PRO A 157 2.28 3.53 10.35
N LEU A 158 2.33 4.71 9.71
CA LEU A 158 1.77 5.96 10.26
C LEU A 158 0.29 5.85 10.68
N PRO A 159 -0.61 5.20 9.91
CA PRO A 159 -2.02 5.06 10.30
C PRO A 159 -2.23 4.43 11.69
N LEU A 160 -1.33 3.53 12.13
CA LEU A 160 -1.42 2.93 13.47
C LEU A 160 -1.36 3.98 14.58
N TYR A 161 -0.41 4.91 14.45
CA TYR A 161 -0.22 5.98 15.42
C TYR A 161 -1.33 7.03 15.35
N GLU A 162 -1.78 7.35 14.13
CA GLU A 162 -2.90 8.27 13.91
C GLU A 162 -4.19 7.73 14.54
N LEU A 163 -4.50 6.44 14.36
CA LEU A 163 -5.64 5.78 15.01
C LEU A 163 -5.55 5.84 16.54
N ALA A 164 -4.37 5.55 17.10
CA ALA A 164 -4.17 5.60 18.55
C ALA A 164 -4.33 7.03 19.10
N PHE A 165 -3.78 8.03 18.41
CA PHE A 165 -3.91 9.44 18.79
C PHE A 165 -5.35 9.92 18.71
N GLN A 166 -6.05 9.65 17.62
CA GLN A 166 -7.45 10.06 17.43
C GLN A 166 -8.37 9.36 18.42
N THR A 167 -8.10 8.08 18.75
CA THR A 167 -8.81 7.37 19.82
C THR A 167 -8.61 8.04 21.17
N ALA A 168 -7.37 8.39 21.54
CA ALA A 168 -7.08 9.06 22.80
C ALA A 168 -7.77 10.42 22.89
N GLU A 169 -7.75 11.22 21.82
CA GLU A 169 -8.40 12.51 21.73
C GLU A 169 -9.92 12.36 21.86
N ARG A 170 -10.53 11.47 21.10
CA ARG A 170 -11.97 11.22 21.12
C ARG A 170 -12.46 10.78 22.50
N LEU A 171 -11.77 9.86 23.16
CA LEU A 171 -12.13 9.41 24.51
C LEU A 171 -11.93 10.51 25.56
N THR A 172 -10.97 11.40 25.38
CA THR A 172 -10.76 12.56 26.26
C THR A 172 -11.90 13.57 26.12
N ASP A 173 -12.28 13.92 24.90
CA ASP A 173 -13.38 14.85 24.59
C ASP A 173 -14.72 14.33 25.14
N GLU A 174 -14.94 13.02 25.07
CA GLU A 174 -16.17 12.37 25.57
C GLU A 174 -16.12 12.03 27.07
N LEU A 175 -15.07 12.47 27.79
CA LEU A 175 -14.87 12.24 29.22
C LEU A 175 -14.86 10.74 29.62
N ALA A 176 -14.52 9.86 28.69
CA ALA A 176 -14.36 8.42 28.92
C ALA A 176 -13.05 8.13 29.65
N ARG A 177 -13.08 8.22 30.98
CA ARG A 177 -11.89 8.07 31.84
C ARG A 177 -11.56 6.60 32.08
N GLY A 178 -10.25 6.30 32.18
CA GLY A 178 -9.76 5.00 32.63
C GLY A 178 -9.57 3.98 31.50
N VAL A 179 -9.65 4.40 30.24
CA VAL A 179 -9.28 3.56 29.10
C VAL A 179 -7.78 3.68 28.87
N GLN A 180 -7.07 2.55 28.93
CA GLN A 180 -5.66 2.44 28.55
C GLN A 180 -5.53 2.22 27.04
N ILE A 181 -4.68 3.00 26.40
CA ILE A 181 -4.31 2.81 24.99
C ILE A 181 -2.87 2.34 24.94
N VAL A 182 -2.62 1.28 24.18
CA VAL A 182 -1.31 0.68 23.99
C VAL A 182 -1.04 0.58 22.49
N VAL A 183 0.12 1.05 22.05
CA VAL A 183 0.68 0.76 20.72
C VAL A 183 1.72 -0.32 20.89
N ALA A 184 1.43 -1.53 20.40
CA ALA A 184 2.29 -2.70 20.46
C ALA A 184 2.72 -3.09 19.05
N THR A 185 3.99 -2.97 18.73
CA THR A 185 4.48 -3.04 17.34
C THR A 185 5.83 -3.77 17.27
N PRO A 186 6.17 -4.41 16.13
CA PRO A 186 7.48 -4.98 15.89
C PRO A 186 8.63 -3.96 15.90
N GLU A 187 8.33 -2.67 15.73
CA GLU A 187 9.33 -1.60 15.68
C GLU A 187 10.11 -1.49 17.00
N PRO A 188 11.42 -1.19 16.95
CA PRO A 188 12.24 -0.95 18.14
C PRO A 188 11.93 0.39 18.81
N ALA A 189 11.46 1.37 18.04
CA ALA A 189 11.03 2.69 18.49
C ALA A 189 9.86 3.19 17.62
N PRO A 190 9.04 4.14 18.10
CA PRO A 190 7.88 4.61 17.34
C PRO A 190 8.29 5.21 16.00
N LEU A 191 7.72 4.72 14.88
CA LEU A 191 8.03 5.18 13.53
C LEU A 191 9.54 5.21 13.21
N ASP A 192 10.30 4.21 13.68
CA ASP A 192 11.76 4.10 13.50
C ASP A 192 12.21 4.25 12.04
N LEU A 193 11.37 3.82 11.11
CA LEU A 193 11.56 3.96 9.66
C LEU A 193 11.88 5.40 9.22
N PHE A 194 11.37 6.42 9.94
CA PHE A 194 11.55 7.83 9.60
C PHE A 194 12.77 8.46 10.27
N GLY A 195 13.55 7.65 10.97
CA GLY A 195 14.74 8.09 11.68
C GLY A 195 14.46 8.70 13.05
N ARG A 196 15.55 8.91 13.79
CA ARG A 196 15.51 9.24 15.21
C ARG A 196 14.69 10.48 15.56
N ALA A 197 14.81 11.55 14.78
CA ALA A 197 14.10 12.81 15.10
C ALA A 197 12.57 12.64 15.05
N ALA A 198 12.05 11.93 14.05
CA ALA A 198 10.63 11.63 13.95
C ALA A 198 10.20 10.67 15.07
N SER A 199 11.01 9.65 15.34
CA SER A 199 10.76 8.67 16.40
C SER A 199 10.68 9.33 17.79
N ASP A 200 11.63 10.20 18.13
CA ASP A 200 11.66 10.93 19.40
C ASP A 200 10.41 11.83 19.56
N GLU A 201 9.96 12.49 18.48
CA GLU A 201 8.75 13.31 18.51
C GLU A 201 7.48 12.49 18.69
N ILE A 202 7.35 11.36 17.99
CA ILE A 202 6.21 10.45 18.19
C ILE A 202 6.21 9.86 19.59
N ALA A 203 7.36 9.47 20.14
CA ALA A 203 7.47 9.00 21.52
C ALA A 203 6.95 10.06 22.51
N ARG A 204 7.36 11.34 22.33
CA ARG A 204 6.88 12.46 23.14
C ARG A 204 5.35 12.66 23.01
N LEU A 205 4.80 12.54 21.81
CA LEU A 205 3.36 12.66 21.57
C LEU A 205 2.56 11.52 22.22
N LEU A 206 3.09 10.30 22.22
CA LEU A 206 2.52 9.15 22.92
C LEU A 206 2.49 9.39 24.44
N GLU A 207 3.60 9.86 25.02
CA GLU A 207 3.72 10.19 26.45
C GLU A 207 2.71 11.25 26.89
N ILE A 208 2.61 12.37 26.15
CA ILE A 208 1.66 13.46 26.44
C ILE A 208 0.22 12.97 26.49
N ARG A 209 -0.13 11.98 25.63
CA ARG A 209 -1.48 11.39 25.55
C ARG A 209 -1.65 10.17 26.45
N SER A 210 -0.65 9.84 27.28
CA SER A 210 -0.67 8.67 28.15
C SER A 210 -0.90 7.36 27.39
N ILE A 211 -0.37 7.26 26.17
CA ILE A 211 -0.41 6.05 25.33
C ILE A 211 0.86 5.25 25.61
N GLU A 212 0.70 4.01 26.05
CA GLU A 212 1.80 3.09 26.31
C GLU A 212 2.40 2.58 24.99
N PHE A 213 3.73 2.62 24.84
CA PHE A 213 4.42 2.03 23.70
C PHE A 213 5.11 0.73 24.08
N ARG A 214 4.87 -0.34 23.33
CA ARG A 214 5.46 -1.67 23.48
C ARG A 214 6.24 -2.04 22.23
N PRO A 215 7.57 -1.89 22.22
CA PRO A 215 8.41 -2.32 21.11
C PRO A 215 8.55 -3.84 21.01
N HIS A 216 9.05 -4.31 19.87
CA HIS A 216 9.40 -5.71 19.60
C HIS A 216 8.25 -6.70 19.82
N VAL A 217 7.02 -6.30 19.53
CA VAL A 217 5.83 -7.12 19.63
C VAL A 217 5.37 -7.57 18.25
N GLY A 218 5.49 -8.86 17.96
CA GLY A 218 4.90 -9.51 16.78
C GLY A 218 3.52 -10.06 17.13
N PRO A 219 2.40 -9.44 16.70
CA PRO A 219 1.06 -9.95 17.01
C PRO A 219 0.78 -11.25 16.27
N LEU A 220 0.11 -12.19 16.93
CA LEU A 220 -0.27 -13.49 16.37
C LEU A 220 -1.77 -13.63 16.21
N ARG A 221 -2.54 -13.46 17.29
CA ARG A 221 -4.00 -13.52 17.32
C ARG A 221 -4.53 -12.87 18.59
N TRP A 222 -5.78 -12.43 18.58
CA TRP A 222 -6.50 -11.96 19.74
C TRP A 222 -7.66 -12.89 20.06
N GLU A 223 -7.64 -13.49 21.23
CA GLU A 223 -8.70 -14.36 21.75
C GLU A 223 -8.74 -14.30 23.28
N ASP A 224 -9.88 -14.57 23.89
CA ASP A 224 -10.10 -14.64 25.35
C ASP A 224 -9.56 -13.41 26.13
N GLY A 225 -9.69 -12.21 25.54
CA GLY A 225 -9.24 -10.96 26.16
C GLY A 225 -7.72 -10.79 26.19
N ALA A 226 -6.98 -11.52 25.35
CA ALA A 226 -5.53 -11.45 25.26
C ALA A 226 -5.02 -11.41 23.82
N LEU A 227 -4.12 -10.46 23.51
CA LEU A 227 -3.33 -10.47 22.30
C LEU A 227 -2.11 -11.37 22.51
N HIS A 228 -2.09 -12.51 21.84
CA HIS A 228 -0.93 -13.42 21.80
C HIS A 228 0.14 -12.85 20.90
N VAL A 229 1.41 -12.94 21.31
CA VAL A 229 2.52 -12.29 20.63
C VAL A 229 3.76 -13.19 20.51
N ALA A 230 4.56 -12.97 19.45
CA ALA A 230 5.89 -13.53 19.27
C ALA A 230 6.94 -12.57 19.91
N PRO A 231 8.05 -13.09 20.49
CA PRO A 231 8.48 -14.49 20.55
C PRO A 231 7.80 -15.34 21.63
N GLY A 232 6.74 -14.91 22.22
CA GLY A 232 5.96 -15.62 23.22
C GLY A 232 5.41 -14.68 24.28
N GLY A 233 4.25 -15.04 24.85
CA GLY A 233 3.53 -14.26 25.83
C GLY A 233 2.21 -13.72 25.31
N SER A 234 1.60 -12.86 26.12
CA SER A 234 0.35 -12.20 25.77
C SER A 234 0.23 -10.84 26.46
N LEU A 235 -0.56 -9.95 25.83
CA LEU A 235 -0.95 -8.66 26.39
C LEU A 235 -2.47 -8.71 26.63
N ALA A 236 -2.90 -8.41 27.86
CA ALA A 236 -4.32 -8.26 28.14
C ALA A 236 -4.89 -7.13 27.26
N ALA A 237 -6.02 -7.36 26.62
CA ALA A 237 -6.68 -6.41 25.74
C ALA A 237 -8.18 -6.70 25.65
N ASP A 238 -9.03 -5.73 26.01
CA ASP A 238 -10.47 -5.83 25.82
C ASP A 238 -10.86 -5.61 24.35
N ALA A 239 -9.97 -4.97 23.57
CA ALA A 239 -10.08 -4.83 22.13
C ALA A 239 -8.69 -4.68 21.49
N VAL A 240 -8.55 -5.17 20.27
CA VAL A 240 -7.35 -5.02 19.44
C VAL A 240 -7.75 -4.44 18.10
N VAL A 241 -7.01 -3.40 17.67
CA VAL A 241 -7.09 -2.81 16.34
C VAL A 241 -5.77 -3.05 15.63
N SER A 242 -5.82 -3.70 14.48
CA SER A 242 -4.62 -4.03 13.70
C SER A 242 -4.62 -3.36 12.33
N LEU A 243 -3.46 -2.94 11.85
CA LEU A 243 -3.30 -2.74 10.42
C LEU A 243 -3.37 -4.08 9.70
N PRO A 244 -3.82 -4.11 8.44
CA PRO A 244 -3.91 -5.33 7.64
C PRO A 244 -2.53 -5.87 7.29
N ARG A 245 -2.48 -7.12 6.87
CA ARG A 245 -1.38 -7.62 6.06
C ARG A 245 -1.60 -7.16 4.62
N LEU A 246 -0.56 -6.70 3.96
CA LEU A 246 -0.63 -6.34 2.56
C LEU A 246 -0.15 -7.51 1.71
N VAL A 247 -0.92 -7.86 0.68
CA VAL A 247 -0.60 -8.94 -0.25
C VAL A 247 -0.89 -8.49 -1.68
N GLY A 248 0.01 -8.80 -2.61
CA GLY A 248 -0.26 -8.59 -4.03
C GLY A 248 -1.29 -9.60 -4.52
N GLU A 249 -2.22 -9.17 -5.37
CA GLU A 249 -3.13 -10.08 -6.03
C GLU A 249 -2.35 -10.96 -7.02
N PRO A 250 -2.59 -12.28 -7.04
CA PRO A 250 -1.87 -13.16 -7.95
C PRO A 250 -2.28 -12.91 -9.41
N ILE A 251 -1.27 -12.78 -10.28
CA ILE A 251 -1.43 -12.69 -11.74
C ILE A 251 -0.61 -13.83 -12.33
N GLU A 252 -1.25 -14.79 -12.99
CA GLU A 252 -0.54 -15.91 -13.62
C GLU A 252 0.45 -15.37 -14.66
N GLY A 253 1.67 -15.95 -14.72
CA GLY A 253 2.73 -15.48 -15.62
C GLY A 253 3.53 -14.27 -15.16
N LEU A 254 3.07 -13.54 -14.12
CA LEU A 254 3.84 -12.44 -13.52
C LEU A 254 4.75 -12.99 -12.41
N PRO A 255 6.08 -12.72 -12.42
CA PRO A 255 6.96 -13.16 -11.35
C PRO A 255 6.68 -12.39 -10.05
N GLN A 256 6.07 -13.08 -9.10
CA GLN A 256 5.70 -12.56 -7.78
C GLN A 256 6.32 -13.43 -6.68
N ASP A 257 6.65 -12.81 -5.54
CA ASP A 257 7.08 -13.55 -4.34
C ASP A 257 5.88 -14.24 -3.63
N ASP A 258 6.14 -14.95 -2.53
CA ASP A 258 5.12 -15.67 -1.75
C ASP A 258 4.05 -14.73 -1.16
N SER A 259 4.30 -13.43 -1.10
CA SER A 259 3.37 -12.40 -0.67
C SER A 259 2.67 -11.69 -1.83
N GLY A 260 2.96 -12.09 -3.06
CA GLY A 260 2.40 -11.52 -4.28
C GLY A 260 3.07 -10.21 -4.73
N PHE A 261 4.24 -9.85 -4.18
CA PHE A 261 4.96 -8.66 -4.61
C PHE A 261 5.87 -8.93 -5.81
N VAL A 262 6.06 -7.89 -6.62
CA VAL A 262 6.84 -7.92 -7.85
C VAL A 262 8.19 -7.24 -7.63
N ALA A 263 9.27 -7.95 -7.90
CA ALA A 263 10.62 -7.39 -7.86
C ALA A 263 10.89 -6.54 -9.10
N THR A 264 11.38 -5.32 -8.87
CA THR A 264 11.72 -4.37 -9.95
C THR A 264 13.14 -3.83 -9.81
N ASP A 265 13.68 -3.35 -10.92
CA ASP A 265 14.86 -2.50 -10.87
C ASP A 265 14.52 -1.04 -10.48
N GLU A 266 15.53 -0.17 -10.49
CA GLU A 266 15.35 1.25 -10.11
C GLU A 266 14.50 2.06 -11.10
N LEU A 267 14.27 1.56 -12.32
CA LEU A 267 13.40 2.15 -13.34
C LEU A 267 12.00 1.56 -13.35
N GLY A 268 11.73 0.61 -12.47
CA GLY A 268 10.45 -0.09 -12.37
C GLY A 268 10.30 -1.25 -13.36
N TRP A 269 11.35 -1.69 -14.07
CA TRP A 269 11.30 -2.89 -14.90
C TRP A 269 11.10 -4.13 -14.03
N VAL A 270 10.15 -4.98 -14.41
CA VAL A 270 9.95 -6.26 -13.74
C VAL A 270 11.12 -7.20 -14.06
N LEU A 271 11.78 -7.71 -13.03
CA LEU A 271 12.94 -8.57 -13.20
C LEU A 271 12.55 -9.87 -13.93
N GLY A 272 13.26 -10.16 -15.02
CA GLY A 272 13.04 -11.35 -15.82
C GLY A 272 12.01 -11.22 -16.94
N LEU A 273 11.36 -10.09 -17.12
CA LEU A 273 10.44 -9.82 -18.22
C LEU A 273 10.95 -8.68 -19.11
N SER A 274 10.47 -8.63 -20.36
CA SER A 274 10.70 -7.52 -21.29
C SER A 274 9.41 -6.72 -21.44
N ASP A 275 9.53 -5.40 -21.57
CA ASP A 275 8.42 -4.48 -21.83
C ASP A 275 7.31 -4.50 -20.74
N VAL A 276 7.67 -4.97 -19.53
CA VAL A 276 6.78 -5.02 -18.36
C VAL A 276 7.39 -4.25 -17.21
N TYR A 277 6.65 -3.31 -16.69
CA TYR A 277 6.98 -2.47 -15.55
C TYR A 277 6.01 -2.72 -14.39
N ALA A 278 6.42 -2.38 -13.17
CA ALA A 278 5.52 -2.31 -12.03
C ALA A 278 5.79 -1.07 -11.18
N ALA A 279 4.73 -0.51 -10.59
CA ALA A 279 4.81 0.66 -9.72
C ALA A 279 3.75 0.62 -8.60
N GLY A 280 4.02 1.28 -7.49
CA GLY A 280 3.14 1.36 -6.33
C GLY A 280 3.23 0.16 -5.42
N ASP A 281 2.16 -0.09 -4.67
CA ASP A 281 2.18 -1.06 -3.58
C ASP A 281 2.37 -2.52 -4.03
N ILE A 282 2.18 -2.83 -5.31
CA ILE A 282 2.44 -4.16 -5.89
C ILE A 282 3.94 -4.51 -5.94
N THR A 283 4.83 -3.53 -5.98
CA THR A 283 6.29 -3.77 -6.02
C THR A 283 6.79 -4.32 -4.69
N ASP A 284 7.97 -4.92 -4.64
CA ASP A 284 8.63 -5.41 -3.43
C ASP A 284 9.21 -4.30 -2.54
N PHE A 285 9.02 -3.03 -2.91
CA PHE A 285 9.48 -1.89 -2.10
C PHE A 285 8.88 -1.94 -0.69
N PRO A 286 9.69 -1.83 0.39
CA PRO A 286 9.24 -2.16 1.74
C PRO A 286 8.26 -1.16 2.34
N VAL A 287 8.14 0.03 1.79
CA VAL A 287 7.23 1.10 2.27
C VAL A 287 6.09 1.28 1.29
N LYS A 288 4.86 1.04 1.74
CA LYS A 288 3.64 1.11 0.93
C LYS A 288 2.93 2.44 1.19
N GLN A 289 3.19 3.45 0.34
CA GLN A 289 2.73 4.82 0.57
C GLN A 289 2.47 5.54 -0.76
N GLY A 290 1.37 6.31 -0.83
CA GLY A 290 0.92 6.95 -2.06
C GLY A 290 1.94 7.89 -2.72
N GLY A 291 2.73 8.64 -1.96
CA GLY A 291 3.79 9.50 -2.52
C GLY A 291 4.90 8.69 -3.18
N ILE A 292 5.30 7.56 -2.57
CA ILE A 292 6.27 6.64 -3.18
C ILE A 292 5.69 6.01 -4.45
N ALA A 293 4.42 5.64 -4.42
CA ALA A 293 3.72 5.13 -5.60
C ALA A 293 3.70 6.13 -6.76
N ALA A 294 3.52 7.43 -6.47
CA ALA A 294 3.60 8.50 -7.46
C ALA A 294 5.03 8.68 -8.01
N GLU A 295 6.05 8.71 -7.16
CA GLU A 295 7.46 8.80 -7.60
C GLU A 295 7.88 7.61 -8.48
N GLN A 296 7.43 6.40 -8.14
CA GLN A 296 7.66 5.22 -8.97
C GLN A 296 6.95 5.34 -10.32
N ALA A 297 5.71 5.81 -10.32
CA ALA A 297 4.92 6.03 -11.54
C ALA A 297 5.58 7.04 -12.48
N ASP A 298 6.07 8.17 -11.96
CA ASP A 298 6.82 9.17 -12.74
C ASP A 298 8.08 8.59 -13.35
N THR A 299 8.81 7.76 -12.60
CA THR A 299 10.01 7.08 -13.06
C THR A 299 9.70 6.13 -14.22
N VAL A 300 8.68 5.28 -14.06
CA VAL A 300 8.23 4.35 -15.10
C VAL A 300 7.71 5.08 -16.32
N ALA A 301 6.88 6.12 -16.14
CA ALA A 301 6.36 6.91 -17.24
C ALA A 301 7.49 7.58 -18.06
N THR A 302 8.55 8.05 -17.38
CA THR A 302 9.73 8.61 -18.03
C THR A 302 10.45 7.56 -18.88
N ALA A 303 10.59 6.32 -18.37
CA ALA A 303 11.22 5.24 -19.12
C ALA A 303 10.39 4.85 -20.36
N ILE A 304 9.07 4.67 -20.18
CA ILE A 304 8.13 4.34 -21.28
C ILE A 304 8.10 5.44 -22.35
N ALA A 305 8.06 6.71 -21.94
CA ALA A 305 8.04 7.84 -22.88
C ALA A 305 9.34 7.92 -23.71
N ALA A 306 10.48 7.61 -23.10
CA ALA A 306 11.77 7.56 -23.81
C ALA A 306 11.79 6.43 -24.85
N ASP A 307 11.23 5.28 -24.54
CA ASP A 307 11.12 4.15 -25.49
C ASP A 307 10.16 4.47 -26.64
N ALA A 308 9.02 5.12 -26.37
CA ALA A 308 8.05 5.55 -27.38
C ALA A 308 8.61 6.62 -28.33
N GLY A 309 9.44 7.54 -27.83
CA GLY A 309 10.07 8.59 -28.63
C GLY A 309 11.33 8.15 -29.39
N GLY A 310 11.77 6.88 -29.27
CA GLY A 310 13.04 6.38 -29.79
C GLY A 310 14.25 7.06 -29.12
N GLY A 311 14.00 7.77 -28.02
CA GLY A 311 15.02 8.41 -27.19
C GLY A 311 15.50 7.46 -26.10
N ARG A 312 16.81 7.39 -25.92
CA ARG A 312 17.39 6.65 -24.79
C ARG A 312 17.04 7.39 -23.50
N PRO A 313 16.57 6.69 -22.43
CA PRO A 313 16.39 7.33 -21.13
C PRO A 313 17.62 8.16 -20.75
N PRO A 314 17.46 9.30 -20.03
CA PRO A 314 18.59 10.12 -19.61
C PRO A 314 19.68 9.25 -18.96
N ALA A 315 20.95 9.51 -19.32
CA ALA A 315 22.11 8.68 -18.92
C ALA A 315 22.27 8.59 -17.38
N ASP A 316 21.77 9.57 -16.66
CA ASP A 316 21.72 9.64 -15.22
C ASP A 316 20.71 8.63 -14.61
N LEU A 317 19.59 8.32 -15.27
CA LEU A 317 18.67 7.26 -14.86
C LEU A 317 19.31 5.86 -15.07
N ARG A 318 20.05 5.66 -16.18
CA ARG A 318 20.76 4.38 -16.43
C ARG A 318 22.01 4.20 -15.57
N ALA A 319 22.68 5.27 -15.18
CA ALA A 319 23.84 5.20 -14.30
C ALA A 319 23.46 4.76 -12.87
N ARG A 320 22.22 5.01 -12.46
CA ARG A 320 21.69 4.54 -11.18
C ARG A 320 21.31 3.06 -11.20
N SER A 321 20.82 2.54 -12.33
CA SER A 321 20.48 1.11 -12.49
C SER A 321 21.70 0.20 -12.69
N ALA A 322 22.86 0.74 -13.10
CA ALA A 322 24.09 -0.01 -13.31
C ALA A 322 25.05 -0.01 -12.11
N GLY A 323 24.68 0.65 -11.00
CA GLY A 323 25.43 0.60 -9.75
C GLY A 323 25.36 -0.79 -9.13
N PRO A 324 26.45 -1.28 -8.46
CA PRO A 324 26.37 -2.53 -7.74
C PRO A 324 25.24 -2.39 -6.71
N VAL A 325 24.35 -3.40 -6.67
CA VAL A 325 23.39 -3.56 -5.58
C VAL A 325 24.20 -3.54 -4.31
N ALA A 326 24.22 -2.39 -3.63
CA ALA A 326 24.86 -2.29 -2.34
C ALA A 326 24.16 -3.33 -1.44
N ASP A 327 24.97 -4.25 -0.96
CA ASP A 327 24.62 -5.30 -0.02
C ASP A 327 23.57 -4.76 0.98
N ARG A 328 22.29 -5.03 0.69
CA ARG A 328 21.23 -4.84 1.66
C ARG A 328 21.44 -6.01 2.61
N ASP A 329 22.11 -5.73 3.72
CA ASP A 329 22.28 -6.64 4.83
C ASP A 329 20.92 -6.95 5.46
N VAL A 330 20.13 -7.74 4.74
CA VAL A 330 18.95 -8.43 5.24
C VAL A 330 19.51 -9.68 5.92
N SER A 331 19.94 -9.52 7.17
CA SER A 331 20.29 -10.66 8.00
C SER A 331 19.10 -11.60 8.05
N PRO A 332 19.22 -12.84 7.56
CA PRO A 332 18.14 -13.81 7.67
C PRO A 332 17.86 -14.09 9.14
N LEU A 333 16.58 -14.14 9.50
CA LEU A 333 16.13 -14.63 10.79
C LEU A 333 16.77 -15.99 11.07
N PRO A 334 17.26 -16.25 12.30
CA PRO A 334 17.88 -17.53 12.61
C PRO A 334 16.87 -18.65 12.44
N PRO A 335 17.30 -19.84 11.94
CA PRO A 335 16.42 -20.97 11.74
C PRO A 335 15.81 -21.44 13.05
N GLU A 336 14.51 -21.72 13.03
CA GLU A 336 13.79 -22.39 14.10
C GLU A 336 14.55 -23.66 14.50
N ARG A 337 14.94 -23.72 15.76
CA ARG A 337 15.42 -24.98 16.34
C ARG A 337 14.20 -25.80 16.79
N ALA A 338 14.11 -27.00 16.25
CA ALA A 338 13.16 -28.04 16.63
C ALA A 338 13.29 -28.44 18.12
#